data_d85feade61885ee9a6c304b1f2aa74b4
#
_entry.id   d85feade61885ee9a6c304b1f2aa74b4
#
_cell.length_a   1.000
_cell.length_b   1.000
_cell.length_c   1.000
_cell.angle_alpha   90.00
_cell.angle_beta   90.00
_cell.angle_gamma   90.00
#
_symmetry.space_group_name_H-M   'P 1'
#
loop_
_entity.id
_entity.type
_entity.pdbx_description
1 polymer ?
#
loop_
_entity_poly.entity_id
_entity_poly.type
_entity_poly.pdbx_seq_one_letter_code
_entity_poly.pdbx_strand_id
1 'polypeptide(L)'
;MVKWICMNEILFAEIYYICIAIMLILGFKTYRSMMKNSQKVSFLAVVFVHILYFQTDLVRMSNVQNLFLNEMSFLFFSLCTFSWLNYILTMLEIQYVKKRQTLIALIPLIVSVVLLLMNPLNGILFKIDQNGNFQEGPFYLLYVFINDLYYLVGAYKAYAYSCRAKNYQQKKSYQILGIYMAVMMIVGTLQDVFRQVPIFCVGTSLSILIVYISLEEQMISIDPLTQLNNRNRMEQHLFECMRNADTNMYLLVLDVNRFKKINDEHGHTQGDLALKAIANCLKESCIEKSDFIARYGGDEFVIVYKGNDVEGLCQRIHTYIQQLSFPFDLDVSIGYAQYKKEMRKWNDWFIKADKQLYDEKKKLKGR
;
A
#
# COMPACT_ATOMS: atom_id res chain seq x y z
N MET A 1 32.62 -1.23 -33.09
CA MET A 1 32.53 -0.37 -31.89
C MET A 1 31.44 0.69 -32.04
N VAL A 2 31.43 1.57 -33.08
CA VAL A 2 30.42 2.63 -33.28
C VAL A 2 28.98 2.07 -33.34
N LYS A 3 28.72 0.99 -34.09
CA LYS A 3 27.39 0.35 -34.16
C LYS A 3 26.90 -0.19 -32.81
N TRP A 4 27.80 -0.63 -31.93
CA TRP A 4 27.45 -1.14 -30.61
C TRP A 4 27.09 -0.01 -29.63
N ILE A 5 27.78 1.12 -29.74
CA ILE A 5 27.53 2.34 -28.95
C ILE A 5 26.17 2.92 -29.32
N CYS A 6 25.88 3.15 -30.60
CA CYS A 6 24.59 3.66 -31.08
C CYS A 6 23.42 2.71 -30.72
N MET A 7 23.62 1.41 -30.75
CA MET A 7 22.56 0.44 -30.38
C MET A 7 22.24 0.49 -28.89
N ASN A 8 23.23 0.71 -28.03
CA ASN A 8 23.03 0.86 -26.58
C ASN A 8 22.34 2.18 -26.24
N GLU A 9 22.64 3.27 -26.92
CA GLU A 9 21.99 4.57 -26.72
C GLU A 9 20.49 4.52 -27.05
N ILE A 10 20.10 3.86 -28.16
CA ILE A 10 18.70 3.67 -28.51
C ILE A 10 17.99 2.82 -27.47
N LEU A 11 18.59 1.69 -27.06
CA LEU A 11 18.03 0.80 -26.06
C LEU A 11 17.83 1.52 -24.71
N PHE A 12 18.78 2.32 -24.28
CA PHE A 12 18.67 3.08 -23.03
C PHE A 12 17.57 4.14 -23.11
N ALA A 13 17.45 4.85 -24.24
CA ALA A 13 16.37 5.80 -24.46
C ALA A 13 14.99 5.11 -24.37
N GLU A 14 14.84 3.93 -24.99
CA GLU A 14 13.61 3.14 -24.91
C GLU A 14 13.27 2.77 -23.45
N ILE A 15 14.26 2.35 -22.65
CA ILE A 15 14.07 2.06 -21.22
C ILE A 15 13.56 3.30 -20.46
N TYR A 16 14.16 4.48 -20.67
CA TYR A 16 13.68 5.72 -20.06
C TYR A 16 12.24 6.06 -20.45
N TYR A 17 11.89 5.92 -21.74
CA TYR A 17 10.52 6.18 -22.20
C TYR A 17 9.51 5.20 -21.60
N ILE A 18 9.86 3.92 -21.47
CA ILE A 18 9.02 2.92 -20.77
C ILE A 18 8.82 3.32 -19.29
N CYS A 19 9.90 3.71 -18.59
CA CYS A 19 9.82 4.14 -17.20
C CYS A 19 8.96 5.40 -17.04
N ILE A 20 9.12 6.38 -17.93
CA ILE A 20 8.28 7.60 -17.95
C ILE A 20 6.81 7.24 -18.20
N ALA A 21 6.52 6.34 -19.14
CA ALA A 21 5.17 5.88 -19.41
C ALA A 21 4.54 5.19 -18.18
N ILE A 22 5.29 4.35 -17.47
CA ILE A 22 4.86 3.74 -16.18
C ILE A 22 4.52 4.85 -15.19
N MET A 23 5.37 5.85 -15.03
CA MET A 23 5.13 6.98 -14.13
C MET A 23 3.86 7.77 -14.47
N LEU A 24 3.64 8.04 -15.75
CA LEU A 24 2.43 8.75 -16.21
C LEU A 24 1.16 7.94 -15.91
N ILE A 25 1.19 6.63 -16.16
CA ILE A 25 0.07 5.72 -15.83
C ILE A 25 -0.20 5.72 -14.31
N LEU A 26 0.85 5.64 -13.49
CA LEU A 26 0.72 5.66 -12.03
C LEU A 26 0.19 7.02 -11.55
N GLY A 27 0.65 8.12 -12.12
CA GLY A 27 0.14 9.46 -11.83
C GLY A 27 -1.36 9.58 -12.14
N PHE A 28 -1.78 9.13 -13.32
CA PHE A 28 -3.19 9.14 -13.72
C PHE A 28 -4.07 8.26 -12.81
N LYS A 29 -3.63 7.04 -12.50
CA LYS A 29 -4.33 6.14 -11.58
C LYS A 29 -4.41 6.74 -10.17
N THR A 30 -3.33 7.32 -9.66
CA THR A 30 -3.31 7.99 -8.35
C THR A 30 -4.28 9.17 -8.32
N TYR A 31 -4.33 9.97 -9.37
CA TYR A 31 -5.29 11.08 -9.46
C TYR A 31 -6.74 10.62 -9.33
N ARG A 32 -7.09 9.46 -9.93
CA ARG A 32 -8.42 8.85 -9.84
C ARG A 32 -8.66 7.99 -8.60
N SER A 33 -7.64 7.67 -7.83
CA SER A 33 -7.74 6.78 -6.67
C SER A 33 -8.56 7.40 -5.53
N MET A 34 -9.00 6.55 -4.58
CA MET A 34 -9.69 6.97 -3.35
C MET A 34 -8.75 7.34 -2.19
N MET A 35 -7.46 7.57 -2.47
CA MET A 35 -6.50 7.99 -1.45
C MET A 35 -6.90 9.32 -0.80
N LYS A 36 -6.50 9.54 0.46
CA LYS A 36 -6.65 10.86 1.11
C LYS A 36 -5.92 11.93 0.30
N ASN A 37 -6.49 13.13 0.18
CA ASN A 37 -5.91 14.21 -0.65
C ASN A 37 -4.44 14.50 -0.33
N SER A 38 -4.04 14.51 0.94
CA SER A 38 -2.65 14.73 1.34
C SER A 38 -1.70 13.64 0.81
N GLN A 39 -2.12 12.38 0.89
CA GLN A 39 -1.35 11.23 0.37
C GLN A 39 -1.27 11.27 -1.16
N LYS A 40 -2.39 11.59 -1.81
CA LYS A 40 -2.48 11.74 -3.27
C LYS A 40 -1.53 12.83 -3.78
N VAL A 41 -1.58 14.02 -3.20
CA VAL A 41 -0.72 15.14 -3.60
C VAL A 41 0.76 14.82 -3.38
N SER A 42 1.12 14.23 -2.24
CA SER A 42 2.52 13.88 -1.96
C SER A 42 3.03 12.76 -2.89
N PHE A 43 2.20 11.77 -3.25
CA PHE A 43 2.59 10.74 -4.22
C PHE A 43 2.72 11.28 -5.64
N LEU A 44 1.79 12.15 -6.07
CA LEU A 44 1.88 12.83 -7.36
C LEU A 44 3.14 13.70 -7.48
N ALA A 45 3.56 14.34 -6.37
CA ALA A 45 4.83 15.07 -6.34
C ALA A 45 6.03 14.14 -6.55
N VAL A 46 6.03 12.96 -5.92
CA VAL A 46 7.06 11.92 -6.17
C VAL A 46 7.11 11.56 -7.65
N VAL A 47 5.97 11.19 -8.24
CA VAL A 47 5.88 10.80 -9.65
C VAL A 47 6.39 11.92 -10.57
N PHE A 48 5.94 13.15 -10.36
CA PHE A 48 6.30 14.30 -11.17
C PHE A 48 7.81 14.58 -11.15
N VAL A 49 8.41 14.60 -9.97
CA VAL A 49 9.85 14.86 -9.83
C VAL A 49 10.69 13.74 -10.45
N HIS A 50 10.25 12.48 -10.36
CA HIS A 50 10.94 11.36 -11.03
C HIS A 50 10.86 11.46 -12.55
N ILE A 51 9.75 11.91 -13.12
CA ILE A 51 9.66 12.15 -14.57
C ILE A 51 10.67 13.21 -15.00
N LEU A 52 10.79 14.31 -14.25
CA LEU A 52 11.78 15.36 -14.55
C LEU A 52 13.22 14.84 -14.41
N TYR A 53 13.48 14.04 -13.38
CA TYR A 53 14.78 13.39 -13.22
C TYR A 53 15.10 12.45 -14.40
N PHE A 54 14.17 11.59 -14.82
CA PHE A 54 14.39 10.66 -15.93
C PHE A 54 14.65 11.39 -17.24
N GLN A 55 13.93 12.49 -17.50
CA GLN A 55 14.14 13.30 -18.69
C GLN A 55 15.55 13.94 -18.71
N THR A 56 15.97 14.51 -17.59
CA THR A 56 17.30 15.15 -17.50
C THR A 56 18.42 14.12 -17.52
N ASP A 57 18.22 12.96 -16.89
CA ASP A 57 19.21 11.89 -16.87
C ASP A 57 19.36 11.21 -18.25
N LEU A 58 18.26 11.02 -18.98
CA LEU A 58 18.29 10.57 -20.38
C LEU A 58 19.14 11.48 -21.26
N VAL A 59 18.92 12.81 -21.17
CA VAL A 59 19.70 13.78 -21.95
C VAL A 59 21.17 13.77 -21.54
N ARG A 60 21.46 13.60 -20.26
CA ARG A 60 22.82 13.43 -19.73
C ARG A 60 23.53 12.19 -20.31
N MET A 61 22.79 11.09 -20.47
CA MET A 61 23.36 9.84 -21.02
C MET A 61 23.52 9.85 -22.55
N SER A 62 22.82 10.73 -23.25
CA SER A 62 22.86 10.85 -24.72
C SER A 62 24.01 11.68 -25.27
N ASN A 63 25.16 11.76 -24.61
CA ASN A 63 26.36 12.54 -25.00
C ASN A 63 26.18 14.06 -25.10
N VAL A 64 25.03 14.63 -24.74
CA VAL A 64 24.85 16.09 -24.59
C VAL A 64 25.42 16.50 -23.25
N GLN A 65 26.73 16.58 -23.11
CA GLN A 65 27.42 16.86 -21.86
C GLN A 65 27.46 18.36 -21.54
N ASN A 66 26.30 18.93 -21.39
CA ASN A 66 26.15 20.31 -20.97
C ASN A 66 26.16 20.36 -19.42
N LEU A 67 27.01 21.23 -18.85
CA LEU A 67 27.11 21.43 -17.39
C LEU A 67 25.74 21.69 -16.75
N PHE A 68 24.93 22.55 -17.37
CA PHE A 68 23.60 22.87 -16.88
C PHE A 68 22.67 21.67 -16.79
N LEU A 69 22.69 20.75 -17.77
CA LEU A 69 21.86 19.56 -17.77
C LEU A 69 22.27 18.57 -16.67
N ASN A 70 23.58 18.44 -16.43
CA ASN A 70 24.08 17.65 -15.31
C ASN A 70 23.61 18.24 -13.97
N GLU A 71 23.71 19.56 -13.78
CA GLU A 71 23.24 20.23 -12.56
C GLU A 71 21.74 20.05 -12.36
N MET A 72 20.95 20.12 -13.41
CA MET A 72 19.51 19.85 -13.33
C MET A 72 19.21 18.40 -12.93
N SER A 73 19.96 17.43 -13.47
CA SER A 73 19.81 16.03 -13.08
C SER A 73 20.12 15.82 -11.58
N PHE A 74 21.21 16.39 -11.08
CA PHE A 74 21.54 16.34 -9.66
C PHE A 74 20.48 17.04 -8.78
N LEU A 75 19.97 18.20 -9.21
CA LEU A 75 18.91 18.91 -8.50
C LEU A 75 17.63 18.04 -8.39
N PHE A 76 17.21 17.46 -9.52
CA PHE A 76 16.03 16.59 -9.51
C PHE A 76 16.25 15.32 -8.72
N PHE A 77 17.46 14.77 -8.68
CA PHE A 77 17.80 13.66 -7.77
C PHE A 77 17.58 14.05 -6.29
N SER A 78 18.06 15.21 -5.86
CA SER A 78 17.82 15.71 -4.49
C SER A 78 16.34 15.93 -4.19
N LEU A 79 15.59 16.43 -5.17
CA LEU A 79 14.13 16.59 -5.04
C LEU A 79 13.40 15.24 -4.99
N CYS A 80 13.88 14.21 -5.72
CA CYS A 80 13.34 12.85 -5.64
C CYS A 80 13.46 12.29 -4.21
N THR A 81 14.65 12.34 -3.61
CA THR A 81 14.91 11.82 -2.27
C THR A 81 14.08 12.56 -1.20
N PHE A 82 14.00 13.89 -1.28
CA PHE A 82 13.17 14.72 -0.40
C PHE A 82 11.68 14.42 -0.56
N SER A 83 11.18 14.32 -1.81
CA SER A 83 9.76 14.04 -2.08
C SER A 83 9.32 12.70 -1.50
N TRP A 84 10.18 11.69 -1.53
CA TRP A 84 9.96 10.41 -0.90
C TRP A 84 9.86 10.49 0.61
N LEU A 85 10.78 11.19 1.28
CA LEU A 85 10.66 11.39 2.72
C LEU A 85 9.33 12.07 3.06
N ASN A 86 8.95 13.12 2.33
CA ASN A 86 7.68 13.81 2.54
C ASN A 86 6.48 12.89 2.35
N TYR A 87 6.51 12.03 1.32
CA TYR A 87 5.45 11.04 1.10
C TYR A 87 5.35 10.04 2.26
N ILE A 88 6.48 9.51 2.73
CA ILE A 88 6.48 8.59 3.89
C ILE A 88 5.93 9.27 5.13
N LEU A 89 6.36 10.49 5.44
CA LEU A 89 5.85 11.21 6.60
C LEU A 89 4.33 11.44 6.50
N THR A 90 3.82 11.68 5.29
CA THR A 90 2.39 11.80 5.03
C THR A 90 1.67 10.46 5.23
N MET A 91 2.24 9.35 4.79
CA MET A 91 1.69 7.99 4.98
C MET A 91 1.69 7.56 6.45
N LEU A 92 2.71 7.95 7.21
CA LEU A 92 2.80 7.72 8.66
C LEU A 92 1.90 8.67 9.47
N GLU A 93 1.15 9.56 8.80
CA GLU A 93 0.32 10.61 9.43
C GLU A 93 1.14 11.52 10.38
N ILE A 94 2.44 11.62 10.12
CA ILE A 94 3.31 12.53 10.84
C ILE A 94 3.13 13.92 10.24
N GLN A 95 2.30 14.72 10.88
CA GLN A 95 2.25 16.15 10.55
C GLN A 95 3.52 16.80 11.08
N TYR A 96 4.08 17.71 10.28
CA TYR A 96 5.10 18.63 10.78
C TYR A 96 4.44 19.58 11.79
N VAL A 97 4.22 19.09 13.02
CA VAL A 97 3.49 19.81 14.08
C VAL A 97 4.24 21.09 14.51
N LYS A 98 5.54 21.16 14.24
CA LYS A 98 6.36 22.32 14.59
C LYS A 98 7.13 22.81 13.37
N LYS A 99 7.05 24.10 13.08
CA LYS A 99 7.83 24.82 12.04
C LYS A 99 9.33 24.44 12.07
N ARG A 100 9.89 24.16 13.26
CA ARG A 100 11.26 23.70 13.47
C ARG A 100 11.54 22.33 12.81
N GLN A 101 10.60 21.37 12.83
CA GLN A 101 10.78 20.05 12.23
C GLN A 101 10.80 20.11 10.70
N THR A 102 9.97 20.96 10.12
CA THR A 102 9.98 21.22 8.67
C THR A 102 11.32 21.84 8.25
N LEU A 103 11.83 22.81 9.02
CA LEU A 103 13.14 23.43 8.74
C LEU A 103 14.27 22.39 8.79
N ILE A 104 14.28 21.52 9.80
CA ILE A 104 15.29 20.45 9.92
C ILE A 104 15.22 19.49 8.71
N ALA A 105 14.04 19.12 8.24
CA ALA A 105 13.89 18.26 7.08
C ALA A 105 14.36 18.93 5.78
N LEU A 106 14.36 20.25 5.69
CA LEU A 106 14.84 20.99 4.52
C LEU A 106 16.36 21.19 4.51
N ILE A 107 17.07 21.03 5.65
CA ILE A 107 18.51 21.30 5.75
C ILE A 107 19.31 20.50 4.69
N PRO A 108 19.16 19.17 4.54
CA PRO A 108 19.95 18.43 3.56
C PRO A 108 19.68 18.91 2.12
N LEU A 109 18.43 19.24 1.79
CA LEU A 109 18.07 19.78 0.47
C LEU A 109 18.72 21.15 0.23
N ILE A 110 18.67 22.05 1.23
CA ILE A 110 19.31 23.37 1.12
C ILE A 110 20.82 23.21 0.92
N VAL A 111 21.48 22.33 1.69
CA VAL A 111 22.91 22.05 1.52
C VAL A 111 23.22 21.51 0.13
N SER A 112 22.41 20.57 -0.38
CA SER A 112 22.54 20.03 -1.74
C SER A 112 22.43 21.13 -2.81
N VAL A 113 21.45 22.04 -2.67
CA VAL A 113 21.27 23.18 -3.59
C VAL A 113 22.45 24.16 -3.51
N VAL A 114 22.96 24.46 -2.31
CA VAL A 114 24.14 25.33 -2.16
C VAL A 114 25.38 24.72 -2.84
N LEU A 115 25.62 23.42 -2.64
CA LEU A 115 26.71 22.71 -3.30
C LEU A 115 26.57 22.76 -4.84
N LEU A 116 25.37 22.60 -5.36
CA LEU A 116 25.09 22.71 -6.80
C LEU A 116 25.35 24.13 -7.31
N LEU A 117 24.89 25.16 -6.61
CA LEU A 117 25.13 26.55 -7.01
C LEU A 117 26.62 26.95 -7.00
N MET A 118 27.44 26.29 -6.16
CA MET A 118 28.89 26.50 -6.12
C MET A 118 29.62 25.72 -7.20
N ASN A 119 29.03 24.65 -7.75
CA ASN A 119 29.70 23.74 -8.67
C ASN A 119 30.19 24.38 -9.96
N PRO A 120 29.45 25.29 -10.65
CA PRO A 120 29.91 25.94 -11.86
C PRO A 120 31.20 26.73 -11.68
N LEU A 121 31.41 27.29 -10.47
CA LEU A 121 32.58 28.13 -10.17
C LEU A 121 33.82 27.30 -9.83
N ASN A 122 33.63 26.21 -9.07
CA ASN A 122 34.74 25.51 -8.43
C ASN A 122 34.87 24.05 -8.86
N GLY A 123 33.83 23.48 -9.51
CA GLY A 123 33.79 22.06 -9.87
C GLY A 123 33.87 21.14 -8.66
N ILE A 124 33.24 21.56 -7.54
CA ILE A 124 33.36 20.84 -6.26
C ILE A 124 32.59 19.53 -6.23
N LEU A 125 31.49 19.41 -7.00
CA LEU A 125 30.71 18.18 -7.12
C LEU A 125 31.18 17.35 -8.31
N PHE A 126 31.32 17.98 -9.48
CA PHE A 126 31.77 17.32 -10.67
C PHE A 126 32.32 18.32 -11.68
N LYS A 127 33.11 17.82 -12.62
CA LYS A 127 33.64 18.55 -13.77
C LYS A 127 33.40 17.75 -15.03
N ILE A 128 33.28 18.45 -16.16
CA ILE A 128 33.28 17.85 -17.48
C ILE A 128 34.63 18.21 -18.12
N ASP A 129 35.42 17.19 -18.47
CA ASP A 129 36.71 17.41 -19.12
C ASP A 129 36.56 17.87 -20.55
N GLN A 130 37.68 18.20 -21.21
CA GLN A 130 37.71 18.67 -22.61
C GLN A 130 37.22 17.62 -23.62
N ASN A 131 37.23 16.34 -23.22
CA ASN A 131 36.73 15.23 -24.04
C ASN A 131 35.24 14.95 -23.74
N GLY A 132 34.64 15.73 -22.86
CA GLY A 132 33.24 15.56 -22.47
C GLY A 132 32.99 14.46 -21.41
N ASN A 133 34.02 13.97 -20.73
CA ASN A 133 33.83 12.94 -19.71
C ASN A 133 33.53 13.57 -18.33
N PHE A 134 32.62 12.92 -17.61
CA PHE A 134 32.28 13.28 -16.25
C PHE A 134 33.40 12.86 -15.28
N GLN A 135 33.84 13.79 -14.45
CA GLN A 135 34.80 13.57 -13.38
C GLN A 135 34.21 14.01 -12.05
N GLU A 136 34.32 13.17 -11.03
CA GLU A 136 33.87 13.49 -9.67
C GLU A 136 34.71 14.59 -9.06
N GLY A 137 34.04 15.51 -8.39
CA GLY A 137 34.66 16.52 -7.55
C GLY A 137 34.84 16.01 -6.11
N PRO A 138 35.62 16.78 -5.29
CA PRO A 138 35.94 16.36 -3.91
C PRO A 138 34.71 16.22 -2.99
N PHE A 139 33.61 16.86 -3.28
CA PHE A 139 32.38 16.80 -2.48
C PHE A 139 31.28 15.91 -3.10
N TYR A 140 31.59 15.13 -4.15
CA TYR A 140 30.62 14.26 -4.81
C TYR A 140 30.01 13.24 -3.83
N LEU A 141 30.86 12.48 -3.12
CA LEU A 141 30.40 11.48 -2.16
C LEU A 141 29.64 12.10 -0.99
N LEU A 142 30.03 13.31 -0.55
CA LEU A 142 29.29 14.04 0.48
C LEU A 142 27.89 14.41 0.01
N TYR A 143 27.76 14.85 -1.24
CA TYR A 143 26.48 15.17 -1.85
C TYR A 143 25.55 13.92 -1.92
N VAL A 144 26.07 12.79 -2.38
CA VAL A 144 25.33 11.52 -2.40
C VAL A 144 24.89 11.13 -0.99
N PHE A 145 25.78 11.14 -0.02
CA PHE A 145 25.48 10.83 1.37
C PHE A 145 24.41 11.73 1.99
N ILE A 146 24.44 13.04 1.72
CA ILE A 146 23.45 14.00 2.19
C ILE A 146 22.06 13.64 1.66
N ASN A 147 21.95 13.21 0.40
CA ASN A 147 20.70 12.80 -0.21
C ASN A 147 20.23 11.43 0.31
N ASP A 148 21.14 10.50 0.55
CA ASP A 148 20.83 9.19 1.12
C ASP A 148 20.30 9.28 2.57
N LEU A 149 20.62 10.34 3.31
CA LEU A 149 20.03 10.58 4.63
C LEU A 149 18.50 10.61 4.59
N TYR A 150 17.88 11.07 3.50
CA TYR A 150 16.43 11.03 3.35
C TYR A 150 15.88 9.60 3.31
N TYR A 151 16.57 8.71 2.60
CA TYR A 151 16.20 7.29 2.56
C TYR A 151 16.41 6.62 3.92
N LEU A 152 17.54 6.88 4.60
CA LEU A 152 17.83 6.35 5.94
C LEU A 152 16.79 6.80 6.97
N VAL A 153 16.48 8.10 7.01
CA VAL A 153 15.47 8.64 7.93
C VAL A 153 14.10 8.10 7.62
N GLY A 154 13.74 7.99 6.34
CA GLY A 154 12.47 7.41 5.90
C GLY A 154 12.35 5.94 6.31
N ALA A 155 13.37 5.12 6.06
CA ALA A 155 13.42 3.71 6.43
C ALA A 155 13.31 3.53 7.95
N TYR A 156 14.09 4.28 8.72
CA TYR A 156 14.05 4.24 10.18
C TYR A 156 12.67 4.59 10.73
N LYS A 157 12.05 5.69 10.24
CA LYS A 157 10.71 6.07 10.67
C LYS A 157 9.67 5.02 10.30
N ALA A 158 9.67 4.53 9.07
CA ALA A 158 8.77 3.47 8.64
C ALA A 158 8.92 2.21 9.50
N TYR A 159 10.14 1.78 9.80
CA TYR A 159 10.41 0.68 10.70
C TYR A 159 9.90 0.94 12.13
N ALA A 160 10.24 2.09 12.72
CA ALA A 160 9.83 2.44 14.08
C ALA A 160 8.31 2.49 14.23
N TYR A 161 7.60 3.00 13.21
CA TYR A 161 6.14 3.03 13.20
C TYR A 161 5.55 1.65 12.93
N SER A 162 6.17 0.79 12.14
CA SER A 162 5.75 -0.60 11.94
C SER A 162 5.76 -1.40 13.25
N CYS A 163 6.77 -1.16 14.11
CA CYS A 163 6.86 -1.80 15.43
C CYS A 163 5.76 -1.31 16.40
N ARG A 164 5.25 -0.09 16.20
CA ARG A 164 4.20 0.53 17.02
C ARG A 164 2.80 0.37 16.42
N ALA A 165 2.71 -0.15 15.21
CA ALA A 165 1.45 -0.31 14.50
C ALA A 165 0.52 -1.25 15.26
N LYS A 166 -0.72 -0.82 15.46
CA LYS A 166 -1.72 -1.56 16.25
C LYS A 166 -2.46 -2.59 15.43
N ASN A 167 -2.49 -2.46 14.10
CA ASN A 167 -3.11 -3.42 13.20
C ASN A 167 -2.11 -3.99 12.18
N TYR A 168 -2.39 -5.20 11.71
CA TYR A 168 -1.54 -5.94 10.79
C TYR A 168 -1.32 -5.20 9.46
N GLN A 169 -2.35 -4.55 8.94
CA GLN A 169 -2.27 -3.86 7.65
C GLN A 169 -1.38 -2.62 7.71
N GLN A 170 -1.55 -1.78 8.75
CA GLN A 170 -0.65 -0.64 8.96
C GLN A 170 0.80 -1.11 9.11
N LYS A 171 1.01 -2.19 9.88
CA LYS A 171 2.34 -2.78 10.03
C LYS A 171 2.93 -3.17 8.68
N LYS A 172 2.16 -3.90 7.87
CA LYS A 172 2.56 -4.34 6.51
C LYS A 172 2.85 -3.15 5.60
N SER A 173 2.00 -2.12 5.59
CA SER A 173 2.23 -0.90 4.80
C SER A 173 3.54 -0.22 5.16
N TYR A 174 3.77 -0.03 6.46
CA TYR A 174 4.99 0.64 6.94
C TYR A 174 6.24 -0.20 6.65
N GLN A 175 6.16 -1.52 6.73
CA GLN A 175 7.25 -2.41 6.34
C GLN A 175 7.58 -2.30 4.85
N ILE A 176 6.58 -2.29 3.97
CA ILE A 176 6.77 -2.12 2.52
C ILE A 176 7.45 -0.79 2.22
N LEU A 177 6.99 0.30 2.85
CA LEU A 177 7.61 1.62 2.70
C LEU A 177 9.07 1.64 3.19
N GLY A 178 9.37 0.97 4.30
CA GLY A 178 10.73 0.86 4.83
C GLY A 178 11.65 0.04 3.93
N ILE A 179 11.18 -1.10 3.43
CA ILE A 179 11.93 -1.95 2.49
C ILE A 179 12.20 -1.18 1.20
N TYR A 180 11.20 -0.47 0.68
CA TYR A 180 11.38 0.37 -0.50
C TYR A 180 12.57 1.34 -0.34
N MET A 181 12.66 2.03 0.79
CA MET A 181 13.76 2.98 1.05
C MET A 181 15.13 2.30 1.07
N ALA A 182 15.23 1.10 1.66
CA ALA A 182 16.46 0.33 1.65
C ALA A 182 16.86 -0.10 0.23
N VAL A 183 15.87 -0.51 -0.58
CA VAL A 183 16.09 -0.86 -2.00
C VAL A 183 16.59 0.34 -2.78
N MET A 184 16.04 1.54 -2.55
CA MET A 184 16.47 2.75 -3.24
C MET A 184 17.92 3.13 -2.97
N MET A 185 18.41 2.95 -1.74
CA MET A 185 19.82 3.14 -1.41
C MET A 185 20.71 2.16 -2.20
N ILE A 186 20.34 0.88 -2.26
CA ILE A 186 21.10 -0.14 -3.01
C ILE A 186 21.11 0.21 -4.51
N VAL A 187 19.95 0.59 -5.07
CA VAL A 187 19.82 0.95 -6.49
C VAL A 187 20.64 2.21 -6.81
N GLY A 188 20.64 3.21 -5.91
CA GLY A 188 21.48 4.41 -6.04
C GLY A 188 22.97 4.07 -6.05
N THR A 189 23.41 3.27 -5.10
CA THR A 189 24.82 2.81 -5.03
C THR A 189 25.22 2.02 -6.29
N LEU A 190 24.34 1.13 -6.79
CA LEU A 190 24.61 0.39 -8.03
C LEU A 190 24.68 1.32 -9.24
N GLN A 191 23.87 2.38 -9.29
CA GLN A 191 23.94 3.38 -10.35
C GLN A 191 25.28 4.13 -10.35
N ASP A 192 25.86 4.44 -9.18
CA ASP A 192 27.17 5.07 -9.07
C ASP A 192 28.30 4.15 -9.57
N VAL A 193 28.17 2.84 -9.34
CA VAL A 193 29.13 1.83 -9.85
C VAL A 193 28.96 1.61 -11.36
N PHE A 194 27.72 1.48 -11.83
CA PHE A 194 27.39 1.15 -13.23
C PHE A 194 26.77 2.34 -13.95
N ARG A 195 27.47 3.46 -14.02
CA ARG A 195 26.98 4.77 -14.52
C ARG A 195 26.42 4.76 -15.96
N GLN A 196 26.83 3.80 -16.76
CA GLN A 196 26.42 3.70 -18.17
C GLN A 196 25.06 2.97 -18.33
N VAL A 197 24.53 2.37 -17.27
CA VAL A 197 23.27 1.60 -17.33
C VAL A 197 22.23 2.34 -16.51
N PRO A 198 20.97 2.49 -16.98
CA PRO A 198 19.92 3.22 -16.27
C PRO A 198 19.30 2.41 -15.12
N ILE A 199 20.13 1.91 -14.20
CA ILE A 199 19.72 1.05 -13.09
C ILE A 199 18.77 1.80 -12.16
N PHE A 200 19.06 3.05 -11.85
CA PHE A 200 18.24 3.87 -10.95
C PHE A 200 16.84 4.12 -11.55
N CYS A 201 16.75 4.41 -12.85
CA CYS A 201 15.48 4.62 -13.53
C CYS A 201 14.57 3.38 -13.46
N VAL A 202 15.12 2.20 -13.79
CA VAL A 202 14.38 0.94 -13.75
C VAL A 202 14.02 0.56 -12.30
N GLY A 203 14.99 0.61 -11.39
CA GLY A 203 14.81 0.22 -9.99
C GLY A 203 13.76 1.10 -9.29
N THR A 204 13.81 2.42 -9.49
CA THR A 204 12.80 3.34 -8.93
C THR A 204 11.43 3.10 -9.52
N SER A 205 11.31 2.93 -10.84
CA SER A 205 10.02 2.70 -11.51
C SER A 205 9.33 1.44 -11.02
N LEU A 206 10.06 0.33 -10.94
CA LEU A 206 9.54 -0.92 -10.42
C LEU A 206 9.14 -0.81 -8.94
N SER A 207 9.96 -0.14 -8.15
CA SER A 207 9.72 0.02 -6.72
C SER A 207 8.49 0.90 -6.44
N ILE A 208 8.32 2.01 -7.18
CA ILE A 208 7.14 2.88 -7.09
C ILE A 208 5.88 2.09 -7.50
N LEU A 209 5.97 1.29 -8.55
CA LEU A 209 4.86 0.44 -9.00
C LEU A 209 4.46 -0.57 -7.91
N ILE A 210 5.42 -1.25 -7.28
CA ILE A 210 5.16 -2.21 -6.20
C ILE A 210 4.51 -1.52 -4.99
N VAL A 211 5.03 -0.36 -4.59
CA VAL A 211 4.43 0.44 -3.49
C VAL A 211 2.99 0.83 -3.84
N TYR A 212 2.75 1.32 -5.06
CA TYR A 212 1.42 1.72 -5.51
C TYR A 212 0.44 0.54 -5.46
N ILE A 213 0.80 -0.61 -6.06
CA ILE A 213 -0.06 -1.81 -6.07
C ILE A 213 -0.36 -2.27 -4.63
N SER A 214 0.67 -2.33 -3.77
CA SER A 214 0.51 -2.76 -2.38
C SER A 214 -0.41 -1.85 -1.57
N LEU A 215 -0.43 -0.55 -1.87
CA LEU A 215 -1.31 0.41 -1.22
C LEU A 215 -2.73 0.34 -1.79
N GLU A 216 -2.88 0.14 -3.11
CA GLU A 216 -4.19 0.01 -3.76
C GLU A 216 -4.92 -1.25 -3.29
N GLU A 217 -4.24 -2.39 -3.16
CA GLU A 217 -4.80 -3.62 -2.59
C GLU A 217 -5.41 -3.41 -1.20
N GLN A 218 -4.83 -2.53 -0.39
CA GLN A 218 -5.35 -2.21 0.95
C GLN A 218 -6.60 -1.33 0.93
N MET A 219 -6.83 -0.59 -0.16
CA MET A 219 -7.99 0.28 -0.32
C MET A 219 -9.23 -0.46 -0.87
N ILE A 220 -9.06 -1.65 -1.44
CA ILE A 220 -10.18 -2.49 -1.86
C ILE A 220 -10.88 -2.94 -0.59
N SER A 221 -12.11 -2.46 -0.39
CA SER A 221 -12.89 -2.70 0.83
C SER A 221 -14.04 -3.66 0.62
N ILE A 222 -14.34 -4.00 -0.63
CA ILE A 222 -15.54 -4.77 -1.03
C ILE A 222 -15.13 -6.11 -1.62
N ASP A 223 -15.84 -7.15 -1.26
CA ASP A 223 -15.74 -8.46 -1.90
C ASP A 223 -16.41 -8.43 -3.27
N PRO A 224 -15.72 -8.80 -4.37
CA PRO A 224 -16.25 -8.64 -5.71
C PRO A 224 -17.43 -9.57 -6.03
N LEU A 225 -17.55 -10.73 -5.35
CA LEU A 225 -18.61 -11.69 -5.59
C LEU A 225 -19.92 -11.27 -4.89
N THR A 226 -19.83 -10.96 -3.59
CA THR A 226 -21.01 -10.74 -2.73
C THR A 226 -21.37 -9.27 -2.55
N GLN A 227 -20.47 -8.36 -2.94
CA GLN A 227 -20.62 -6.92 -2.73
C GLN A 227 -20.82 -6.55 -1.24
N LEU A 228 -20.35 -7.40 -0.32
CA LEU A 228 -20.17 -7.11 1.10
C LEU A 228 -18.79 -6.48 1.34
N ASN A 229 -18.56 -5.98 2.56
CA ASN A 229 -17.21 -5.66 2.95
C ASN A 229 -16.33 -6.92 2.90
N ASN A 230 -15.07 -6.75 2.55
CA ASN A 230 -14.13 -7.86 2.58
C ASN A 230 -13.43 -7.98 3.94
N ARG A 231 -12.60 -9.01 4.11
CA ARG A 231 -11.81 -9.24 5.31
C ARG A 231 -10.98 -8.03 5.74
N ASN A 232 -10.37 -7.33 4.79
CA ASN A 232 -9.54 -6.16 5.10
C ASN A 232 -10.35 -5.05 5.77
N ARG A 233 -11.55 -4.75 5.25
CA ARG A 233 -12.44 -3.75 5.82
C ARG A 233 -13.01 -4.20 7.17
N MET A 234 -13.27 -5.52 7.32
CA MET A 234 -13.70 -6.09 8.59
C MET A 234 -12.66 -5.89 9.69
N GLU A 235 -11.39 -6.21 9.43
CA GLU A 235 -10.31 -6.03 10.41
C GLU A 235 -10.17 -4.56 10.86
N GLN A 236 -10.31 -3.62 9.92
CA GLN A 236 -10.32 -2.19 10.23
C GLN A 236 -11.51 -1.80 11.11
N HIS A 237 -12.71 -2.27 10.75
CA HIS A 237 -13.94 -1.96 11.48
C HIS A 237 -13.89 -2.52 12.92
N LEU A 238 -13.45 -3.77 13.09
CA LEU A 238 -13.29 -4.38 14.41
C LEU A 238 -12.31 -3.60 15.29
N PHE A 239 -11.22 -3.13 14.69
CA PHE A 239 -10.26 -2.28 15.40
C PHE A 239 -10.88 -0.94 15.83
N GLU A 240 -11.65 -0.29 14.96
CA GLU A 240 -12.37 0.96 15.25
C GLU A 240 -13.39 0.75 16.39
N CYS A 241 -14.15 -0.35 16.34
CA CYS A 241 -15.11 -0.71 17.38
C CYS A 241 -14.46 -0.89 18.75
N MET A 242 -13.37 -1.63 18.81
CA MET A 242 -12.63 -1.86 20.07
C MET A 242 -12.04 -0.58 20.66
N ARG A 243 -11.58 0.33 19.80
CA ARG A 243 -11.04 1.63 20.24
C ARG A 243 -12.12 2.51 20.88
N ASN A 244 -13.33 2.44 20.38
CA ASN A 244 -14.47 3.22 20.88
C ASN A 244 -15.07 2.61 22.16
N ALA A 245 -14.61 1.41 22.57
CA ALA A 245 -14.96 0.73 23.83
C ALA A 245 -16.48 0.57 24.08
N ASP A 246 -17.28 0.51 23.02
CA ASP A 246 -18.70 0.22 23.12
C ASP A 246 -18.88 -1.27 23.44
N THR A 247 -19.44 -1.58 24.60
CA THR A 247 -19.57 -2.97 25.10
C THR A 247 -20.86 -3.65 24.65
N ASN A 248 -21.78 -2.91 24.03
CA ASN A 248 -23.03 -3.47 23.55
C ASN A 248 -22.95 -3.92 22.10
N MET A 249 -21.94 -4.72 21.79
CA MET A 249 -21.69 -5.23 20.45
C MET A 249 -21.46 -6.75 20.50
N TYR A 250 -21.95 -7.41 19.47
CA TYR A 250 -21.73 -8.83 19.20
C TYR A 250 -20.98 -9.01 17.89
N LEU A 251 -20.01 -9.92 17.89
CA LEU A 251 -19.40 -10.43 16.68
C LEU A 251 -20.02 -11.79 16.39
N LEU A 252 -20.62 -11.91 15.19
CA LEU A 252 -21.12 -13.19 14.69
C LEU A 252 -20.16 -13.68 13.61
N VAL A 253 -19.82 -14.95 13.64
CA VAL A 253 -19.10 -15.68 12.58
C VAL A 253 -20.05 -16.72 12.02
N LEU A 254 -20.23 -16.70 10.71
CA LEU A 254 -21.13 -17.59 10.00
C LEU A 254 -20.36 -18.41 8.97
N ASP A 255 -20.77 -19.65 8.76
CA ASP A 255 -20.16 -20.54 7.78
C ASP A 255 -21.26 -21.34 7.09
N VAL A 256 -21.17 -21.46 5.75
CA VAL A 256 -22.17 -22.16 4.93
C VAL A 256 -22.02 -23.66 5.09
N ASN A 257 -23.07 -24.32 5.59
CA ASN A 257 -23.05 -25.73 5.84
C ASN A 257 -22.86 -26.54 4.54
N ARG A 258 -21.88 -27.47 4.57
CA ARG A 258 -21.59 -28.37 3.47
C ARG A 258 -21.27 -27.68 2.13
N PHE A 259 -20.73 -26.44 2.16
CA PHE A 259 -20.51 -25.64 0.94
C PHE A 259 -19.61 -26.36 -0.09
N LYS A 260 -18.58 -27.09 0.35
CA LYS A 260 -17.76 -27.91 -0.54
C LYS A 260 -18.62 -28.94 -1.30
N LYS A 261 -19.55 -29.61 -0.63
CA LYS A 261 -20.46 -30.59 -1.25
C LYS A 261 -21.36 -29.93 -2.29
N ILE A 262 -21.87 -28.72 -2.00
CA ILE A 262 -22.66 -27.92 -2.96
C ILE A 262 -21.85 -27.67 -4.23
N ASN A 263 -20.58 -27.23 -4.09
CA ASN A 263 -19.71 -27.02 -5.24
C ASN A 263 -19.39 -28.31 -6.02
N ASP A 264 -19.15 -29.41 -5.31
CA ASP A 264 -18.78 -30.68 -5.93
C ASP A 264 -19.99 -31.29 -6.70
N GLU A 265 -21.22 -31.16 -6.21
CA GLU A 265 -22.44 -31.75 -6.80
C GLU A 265 -23.14 -30.83 -7.81
N HIS A 266 -23.11 -29.48 -7.59
CA HIS A 266 -23.88 -28.53 -8.39
C HIS A 266 -22.99 -27.53 -9.15
N GLY A 267 -21.67 -27.61 -8.99
CA GLY A 267 -20.68 -26.76 -9.64
C GLY A 267 -20.48 -25.40 -8.96
N HIS A 268 -19.32 -24.80 -9.18
CA HIS A 268 -18.91 -23.53 -8.57
C HIS A 268 -19.87 -22.37 -8.88
N THR A 269 -20.51 -22.38 -10.06
CA THR A 269 -21.49 -21.32 -10.42
C THR A 269 -22.69 -21.32 -9.47
N GLN A 270 -23.20 -22.50 -9.07
CA GLN A 270 -24.28 -22.61 -8.11
C GLN A 270 -23.83 -22.23 -6.70
N GLY A 271 -22.60 -22.59 -6.31
CA GLY A 271 -22.02 -22.12 -5.06
C GLY A 271 -21.88 -20.60 -5.01
N ASP A 272 -21.45 -19.96 -6.10
CA ASP A 272 -21.37 -18.50 -6.19
C ASP A 272 -22.75 -17.82 -6.08
N LEU A 273 -23.79 -18.40 -6.68
CA LEU A 273 -25.18 -17.92 -6.55
C LEU A 273 -25.68 -18.07 -5.10
N ALA A 274 -25.38 -19.19 -4.44
CA ALA A 274 -25.70 -19.40 -3.03
C ALA A 274 -25.03 -18.35 -2.13
N LEU A 275 -23.74 -18.07 -2.32
CA LEU A 275 -23.04 -17.03 -1.56
C LEU A 275 -23.61 -15.62 -1.77
N LYS A 276 -24.02 -15.28 -3.00
CA LYS A 276 -24.71 -14.01 -3.30
C LYS A 276 -26.07 -13.93 -2.62
N ALA A 277 -26.84 -15.02 -2.64
CA ALA A 277 -28.15 -15.08 -1.99
C ALA A 277 -28.03 -14.93 -0.47
N ILE A 278 -27.08 -15.66 0.16
CA ILE A 278 -26.78 -15.50 1.59
C ILE A 278 -26.39 -14.06 1.89
N ALA A 279 -25.49 -13.45 1.12
CA ALA A 279 -25.10 -12.07 1.32
C ALA A 279 -26.29 -11.08 1.32
N ASN A 280 -27.27 -11.31 0.46
CA ASN A 280 -28.51 -10.52 0.42
C ASN A 280 -29.38 -10.78 1.66
N CYS A 281 -29.56 -12.04 2.08
CA CYS A 281 -30.26 -12.36 3.33
C CYS A 281 -29.61 -11.69 4.55
N LEU A 282 -28.28 -11.65 4.61
CA LEU A 282 -27.56 -10.96 5.69
C LEU A 282 -27.85 -9.45 5.67
N LYS A 283 -27.86 -8.80 4.49
CA LYS A 283 -28.20 -7.38 4.35
C LYS A 283 -29.64 -7.10 4.80
N GLU A 284 -30.59 -7.96 4.48
CA GLU A 284 -32.00 -7.84 4.88
C GLU A 284 -32.22 -8.12 6.36
N SER A 285 -31.42 -9.00 6.96
CA SER A 285 -31.49 -9.33 8.40
C SER A 285 -30.93 -8.22 9.27
N CYS A 286 -29.91 -7.51 8.82
CA CYS A 286 -29.25 -6.43 9.53
C CYS A 286 -29.90 -5.09 9.16
N ILE A 287 -30.92 -4.71 9.93
CA ILE A 287 -31.81 -3.57 9.62
C ILE A 287 -31.17 -2.23 10.01
N GLU A 288 -30.28 -2.25 11.02
CA GLU A 288 -29.69 -1.01 11.55
C GLU A 288 -28.49 -0.55 10.71
N LYS A 289 -28.42 0.76 10.43
CA LYS A 289 -27.27 1.36 9.73
C LYS A 289 -25.93 1.19 10.47
N SER A 290 -25.98 0.83 11.73
CA SER A 290 -24.81 0.59 12.59
C SER A 290 -24.24 -0.81 12.44
N ASP A 291 -24.99 -1.75 11.84
CA ASP A 291 -24.56 -3.12 11.63
C ASP A 291 -23.55 -3.19 10.49
N PHE A 292 -22.53 -4.00 10.68
CA PHE A 292 -21.46 -4.16 9.72
C PHE A 292 -21.40 -5.61 9.25
N ILE A 293 -21.41 -5.82 7.94
CA ILE A 293 -21.41 -7.17 7.34
C ILE A 293 -20.19 -7.30 6.43
N ALA A 294 -19.48 -8.43 6.55
CA ALA A 294 -18.35 -8.73 5.69
C ALA A 294 -18.31 -10.22 5.28
N ARG A 295 -17.69 -10.50 4.14
CA ARG A 295 -17.24 -11.83 3.79
C ARG A 295 -15.80 -12.00 4.26
N TYR A 296 -15.57 -12.96 5.17
CA TYR A 296 -14.26 -13.21 5.73
C TYR A 296 -13.35 -13.97 4.76
N GLY A 297 -13.91 -14.96 4.04
CA GLY A 297 -13.21 -15.72 3.00
C GLY A 297 -13.97 -16.99 2.66
N GLY A 298 -13.84 -17.49 1.43
CA GLY A 298 -14.53 -18.71 1.02
C GLY A 298 -16.03 -18.65 1.25
N ASP A 299 -16.50 -19.45 2.19
CA ASP A 299 -17.90 -19.61 2.65
C ASP A 299 -18.18 -18.97 4.01
N GLU A 300 -17.24 -18.18 4.53
CA GLU A 300 -17.32 -17.56 5.85
C GLU A 300 -17.74 -16.09 5.77
N PHE A 301 -18.71 -15.71 6.63
CA PHE A 301 -19.19 -14.35 6.78
C PHE A 301 -19.07 -13.87 8.22
N VAL A 302 -19.00 -12.56 8.39
CA VAL A 302 -18.88 -11.92 9.70
C VAL A 302 -19.85 -10.75 9.80
N ILE A 303 -20.51 -10.64 10.96
CA ILE A 303 -21.40 -9.53 11.28
C ILE A 303 -20.92 -8.89 12.59
N VAL A 304 -20.81 -7.57 12.64
CA VAL A 304 -20.73 -6.82 13.89
C VAL A 304 -22.10 -6.20 14.13
N TYR A 305 -22.81 -6.71 15.12
CA TYR A 305 -24.16 -6.33 15.46
C TYR A 305 -24.16 -5.41 16.68
N LYS A 306 -24.83 -4.28 16.58
CA LYS A 306 -24.97 -3.27 17.65
C LYS A 306 -26.40 -3.26 18.19
N GLY A 307 -26.86 -4.38 18.74
CA GLY A 307 -28.18 -4.50 19.29
C GLY A 307 -28.19 -5.44 20.50
N ASN A 308 -29.34 -5.53 21.16
CA ASN A 308 -29.51 -6.32 22.38
C ASN A 308 -30.03 -7.74 22.10
N ASP A 309 -30.59 -7.99 20.93
CA ASP A 309 -31.24 -9.25 20.56
C ASP A 309 -30.44 -9.99 19.47
N VAL A 310 -29.32 -10.57 19.87
CA VAL A 310 -28.48 -11.34 18.95
C VAL A 310 -29.15 -12.66 18.55
N GLU A 311 -29.93 -13.28 19.42
CA GLU A 311 -30.64 -14.52 19.13
C GLU A 311 -31.74 -14.30 18.10
N GLY A 312 -32.53 -13.21 18.22
CA GLY A 312 -33.50 -12.81 17.23
C GLY A 312 -32.87 -12.48 15.87
N LEU A 313 -31.66 -11.92 15.85
CA LEU A 313 -30.90 -11.74 14.60
C LEU A 313 -30.55 -13.09 13.97
N CYS A 314 -30.03 -14.05 14.76
CA CYS A 314 -29.71 -15.39 14.25
C CYS A 314 -30.96 -16.09 13.68
N GLN A 315 -32.09 -16.00 14.37
CA GLN A 315 -33.36 -16.56 13.88
C GLN A 315 -33.83 -15.91 12.58
N ARG A 316 -33.75 -14.59 12.44
CA ARG A 316 -34.08 -13.90 11.20
C ARG A 316 -33.19 -14.36 10.04
N ILE A 317 -31.89 -14.49 10.27
CA ILE A 317 -30.94 -14.97 9.25
C ILE A 317 -31.35 -16.36 8.75
N HIS A 318 -31.60 -17.32 9.67
CA HIS A 318 -32.05 -18.66 9.30
C HIS A 318 -33.38 -18.62 8.54
N THR A 319 -34.34 -17.82 8.99
CA THR A 319 -35.64 -17.69 8.34
C THR A 319 -35.54 -17.21 6.91
N TYR A 320 -34.72 -16.19 6.65
CA TYR A 320 -34.50 -15.67 5.29
C TYR A 320 -33.76 -16.68 4.40
N ILE A 321 -32.78 -17.40 4.94
CA ILE A 321 -32.05 -18.42 4.17
C ILE A 321 -32.96 -19.59 3.82
N GLN A 322 -33.87 -20.03 4.73
CA GLN A 322 -34.83 -21.08 4.47
C GLN A 322 -35.90 -20.73 3.42
N GLN A 323 -36.13 -19.43 3.19
CA GLN A 323 -37.03 -18.97 2.13
C GLN A 323 -36.41 -18.98 0.73
N LEU A 324 -35.09 -19.19 0.65
CA LEU A 324 -34.39 -19.28 -0.62
C LEU A 324 -34.72 -20.60 -1.34
N SER A 325 -34.95 -20.51 -2.64
CA SER A 325 -35.25 -21.68 -3.48
C SER A 325 -33.98 -22.10 -4.24
N PHE A 326 -33.31 -23.14 -3.74
CA PHE A 326 -32.18 -23.78 -4.39
C PHE A 326 -32.46 -25.26 -4.62
N PRO A 327 -31.81 -25.94 -5.60
CA PRO A 327 -31.94 -27.38 -5.82
C PRO A 327 -31.24 -28.24 -4.75
N PHE A 328 -30.75 -27.63 -3.67
CA PHE A 328 -30.06 -28.23 -2.55
C PHE A 328 -30.40 -27.51 -1.26
N ASP A 329 -30.18 -28.17 -0.13
CA ASP A 329 -30.38 -27.57 1.18
C ASP A 329 -29.30 -26.53 1.44
N LEU A 330 -29.70 -25.26 1.60
CA LEU A 330 -28.82 -24.16 1.91
C LEU A 330 -29.07 -23.70 3.34
N ASP A 331 -28.08 -23.75 4.16
CA ASP A 331 -28.13 -23.34 5.58
C ASP A 331 -26.76 -22.87 6.06
N VAL A 332 -26.71 -22.15 7.18
CA VAL A 332 -25.49 -21.63 7.79
C VAL A 332 -25.44 -22.01 9.25
N SER A 333 -24.23 -22.24 9.77
CA SER A 333 -23.98 -22.28 11.19
C SER A 333 -23.53 -20.91 11.68
N ILE A 334 -23.95 -20.49 12.89
CA ILE A 334 -23.69 -19.16 13.43
C ILE A 334 -23.11 -19.28 14.84
N GLY A 335 -21.91 -18.78 15.04
CA GLY A 335 -21.34 -18.58 16.36
C GLY A 335 -21.22 -17.09 16.68
N TYR A 336 -21.50 -16.69 17.91
CA TYR A 336 -21.41 -15.29 18.31
C TYR A 336 -20.75 -15.09 19.66
N ALA A 337 -20.16 -13.92 19.87
CA ALA A 337 -19.58 -13.51 21.13
C ALA A 337 -19.81 -12.03 21.39
N GLN A 338 -20.16 -11.68 22.62
CA GLN A 338 -20.25 -10.29 23.05
C GLN A 338 -18.84 -9.71 23.26
N TYR A 339 -18.62 -8.46 22.84
CA TYR A 339 -17.39 -7.74 23.12
C TYR A 339 -17.21 -7.51 24.63
N LYS A 340 -16.00 -7.75 25.12
CA LYS A 340 -15.60 -7.48 26.50
C LYS A 340 -14.34 -6.64 26.53
N LYS A 341 -14.26 -5.67 27.42
CA LYS A 341 -13.11 -4.73 27.53
C LYS A 341 -11.75 -5.41 27.80
N GLU A 342 -11.77 -6.64 28.34
CA GLU A 342 -10.56 -7.43 28.57
C GLU A 342 -9.93 -7.97 27.28
N MET A 343 -10.67 -7.99 26.16
CA MET A 343 -10.17 -8.40 24.86
C MET A 343 -9.23 -7.33 24.32
N ARG A 344 -7.95 -7.66 24.19
CA ARG A 344 -6.92 -6.70 23.78
C ARG A 344 -6.78 -6.58 22.27
N LYS A 345 -7.18 -7.64 21.53
CA LYS A 345 -7.10 -7.73 20.06
C LYS A 345 -8.45 -8.19 19.51
N TRP A 346 -8.80 -7.76 18.30
CA TRP A 346 -10.00 -8.23 17.63
C TRP A 346 -10.02 -9.75 17.45
N ASN A 347 -8.84 -10.36 17.31
CA ASN A 347 -8.70 -11.81 17.19
C ASN A 347 -9.17 -12.56 18.46
N ASP A 348 -9.03 -11.96 19.64
CA ASP A 348 -9.53 -12.57 20.90
C ASP A 348 -11.06 -12.66 20.88
N TRP A 349 -11.72 -11.67 20.26
CA TRP A 349 -13.17 -11.64 20.09
C TRP A 349 -13.61 -12.66 19.04
N PHE A 350 -12.91 -12.68 17.89
CA PHE A 350 -13.16 -13.63 16.80
C PHE A 350 -13.04 -15.09 17.26
N ILE A 351 -11.97 -15.45 17.97
CA ILE A 351 -11.77 -16.82 18.49
C ILE A 351 -12.93 -17.27 19.37
N LYS A 352 -13.52 -16.38 20.16
CA LYS A 352 -14.66 -16.75 21.01
C LYS A 352 -15.93 -17.03 20.19
N ALA A 353 -16.20 -16.24 19.18
CA ALA A 353 -17.32 -16.46 18.27
C ALA A 353 -17.12 -17.74 17.44
N ASP A 354 -15.92 -17.94 16.92
CA ASP A 354 -15.54 -19.12 16.13
C ASP A 354 -15.64 -20.43 16.96
N LYS A 355 -15.26 -20.37 18.23
CA LYS A 355 -15.43 -21.52 19.13
C LYS A 355 -16.90 -21.92 19.26
N GLN A 356 -17.81 -20.97 19.40
CA GLN A 356 -19.26 -21.25 19.48
C GLN A 356 -19.78 -21.80 18.14
N LEU A 357 -19.33 -21.26 17.01
CA LEU A 357 -19.63 -21.80 15.68
C LEU A 357 -19.20 -23.26 15.54
N TYR A 358 -17.99 -23.57 15.99
CA TYR A 358 -17.50 -24.95 15.97
C TYR A 358 -18.34 -25.92 16.82
N ASP A 359 -18.78 -25.49 18.01
CA ASP A 359 -19.63 -26.28 18.89
C ASP A 359 -21.03 -26.50 18.27
N GLU A 360 -21.57 -25.52 17.55
CA GLU A 360 -22.82 -25.66 16.78
C GLU A 360 -22.67 -26.66 15.64
N LYS A 361 -21.61 -26.55 14.83
CA LYS A 361 -21.33 -27.50 13.75
C LYS A 361 -21.18 -28.97 14.26
N LYS A 362 -20.60 -29.17 15.45
CA LYS A 362 -20.53 -30.51 16.07
C LYS A 362 -21.90 -31.08 16.37
N LYS A 363 -22.80 -30.26 16.90
CA LYS A 363 -24.18 -30.70 17.21
C LYS A 363 -24.94 -31.10 15.94
N LEU A 364 -24.71 -30.42 14.84
CA LEU A 364 -25.29 -30.74 13.55
C LEU A 364 -24.73 -32.02 12.91
N LYS A 365 -23.44 -32.32 13.11
CA LYS A 365 -22.79 -33.54 12.60
C LYS A 365 -23.15 -34.80 13.42
N GLY A 366 -23.60 -34.63 14.66
CA GLY A 366 -24.03 -35.74 15.55
C GLY A 366 -25.49 -36.12 15.42
N ARG A 367 -26.23 -35.42 14.55
CA ARG A 367 -27.61 -35.74 14.14
C ARG A 367 -27.58 -36.33 12.71
#